data_7faf406ea2f68c73d611ce50fe7e709e
#
_entry.id   7faf406ea2f68c73d611ce50fe7e709e
#
_cell.length_a   1.000
_cell.length_b   1.000
_cell.length_c   1.000
_cell.angle_alpha   90.00
_cell.angle_beta   90.00
_cell.angle_gamma   90.00
#
_symmetry.space_group_name_H-M   'P 1'
#
loop_
_entity.id
_entity.type
_entity.pdbx_description
1 polymer ?
#
loop_
_entity_poly.entity_id
_entity_poly.type
_entity_poly.pdbx_seq_one_letter_code
_entity_poly.pdbx_strand_id
1 'polypeptide(L)'
;MLVPMGDVFKALADPTRRTILDELADRDGQTLFELCTRLIMKHQISSSRQAISQHLDLLEAAGLVRTRREGRYKFHYLDTAPLDRIAERWRPKEQRPT
;
A
#
# COMPACT_ATOMS: atom_id res chain seq x y z
N MET A 1 13.68 -11.23 4.26
CA MET A 1 13.11 -11.19 5.61
C MET A 1 11.59 -11.12 5.51
N LEU A 2 10.91 -11.91 6.32
CA LEU A 2 9.46 -11.91 6.34
C LEU A 2 8.93 -10.81 7.25
N VAL A 3 7.98 -10.04 6.72
CA VAL A 3 7.30 -9.01 7.50
C VAL A 3 6.27 -9.70 8.39
N PRO A 4 6.21 -9.38 9.69
CA PRO A 4 5.18 -9.95 10.55
C PRO A 4 3.78 -9.62 10.03
N MET A 5 2.90 -10.61 10.08
CA MET A 5 1.54 -10.45 9.58
C MET A 5 0.78 -9.35 10.31
N GLY A 6 1.10 -9.14 11.60
CA GLY A 6 0.48 -8.07 12.38
C GLY A 6 0.72 -6.69 11.79
N ASP A 7 1.88 -6.45 11.20
CA ASP A 7 2.18 -5.16 10.56
C ASP A 7 1.29 -4.94 9.35
N VAL A 8 0.97 -6.00 8.62
CA VAL A 8 0.09 -5.91 7.45
C VAL A 8 -1.32 -5.53 7.90
N PHE A 9 -1.85 -6.19 8.92
CA PHE A 9 -3.20 -5.88 9.43
C PHE A 9 -3.27 -4.45 9.95
N LYS A 10 -2.24 -4.03 10.68
CA LYS A 10 -2.19 -2.67 11.20
C LYS A 10 -2.17 -1.65 10.06
N ALA A 11 -1.37 -1.91 9.03
CA ALA A 11 -1.30 -1.01 7.89
C ALA A 11 -2.64 -0.90 7.18
N LEU A 12 -3.36 -2.00 7.07
CA LEU A 12 -4.66 -2.02 6.39
C LEU A 12 -5.81 -1.46 7.22
N ALA A 13 -5.59 -1.23 8.51
CA ALA A 13 -6.65 -0.76 9.40
C ALA A 13 -7.00 0.70 9.18
N ASP A 14 -6.14 1.48 8.56
CA ASP A 14 -6.37 2.90 8.35
C ASP A 14 -6.98 3.16 6.96
N PRO A 15 -8.10 3.90 6.89
CA PRO A 15 -8.76 4.13 5.60
C PRO A 15 -7.91 4.93 4.61
N THR A 16 -7.11 5.88 5.07
CA THR A 16 -6.24 6.64 4.17
C THR A 16 -5.20 5.74 3.54
N ARG A 17 -4.62 4.82 4.33
CA ARG A 17 -3.64 3.89 3.78
C ARG A 17 -4.27 2.95 2.76
N ARG A 18 -5.50 2.49 3.00
CA ARG A 18 -6.20 1.67 1.99
C ARG A 18 -6.42 2.45 0.70
N THR A 19 -6.77 3.74 0.82
CA THR A 19 -6.96 4.58 -0.36
C THR A 19 -5.66 4.78 -1.13
N ILE A 20 -4.52 4.91 -0.42
CA ILE A 20 -3.22 4.99 -1.07
C ILE A 20 -2.96 3.71 -1.88
N LEU A 21 -3.26 2.56 -1.30
CA LEU A 21 -3.09 1.29 -2.03
C LEU A 21 -4.00 1.23 -3.25
N ASP A 22 -5.24 1.72 -3.13
CA ASP A 22 -6.16 1.79 -4.26
C ASP A 22 -5.58 2.64 -5.39
N GLU A 23 -4.98 3.77 -5.06
CA GLU A 23 -4.37 4.64 -6.07
C GLU A 23 -3.19 3.97 -6.75
N LEU A 24 -2.37 3.26 -5.99
CA LEU A 24 -1.25 2.53 -6.57
C LEU A 24 -1.72 1.35 -7.42
N ALA A 25 -2.83 0.72 -7.04
CA ALA A 25 -3.40 -0.35 -7.85
C ALA A 25 -3.91 0.21 -9.19
N ASP A 26 -4.47 1.41 -9.16
CA ASP A 26 -4.96 2.08 -10.37
C ASP A 26 -3.79 2.57 -11.23
N ARG A 27 -2.77 3.13 -10.59
CA ARG A 27 -1.60 3.64 -11.30
C ARG A 27 -0.36 3.41 -10.45
N ASP A 28 0.39 2.37 -10.76
CA ASP A 28 1.58 2.00 -10.01
C ASP A 28 2.74 2.97 -10.31
N GLY A 29 3.68 3.05 -9.39
CA GLY A 29 4.88 3.84 -9.60
C GLY A 29 4.64 5.35 -9.51
N GLN A 30 4.11 5.82 -8.39
CA GLN A 30 3.85 7.23 -8.18
C GLN A 30 4.78 7.86 -7.17
N THR A 31 5.09 9.12 -7.38
CA THR A 31 5.83 9.94 -6.41
C THR A 31 4.88 10.39 -5.30
N LEU A 32 5.46 10.89 -4.21
CA LEU A 32 4.67 11.46 -3.12
C LEU A 32 3.78 12.60 -3.62
N PHE A 33 4.33 13.46 -4.48
CA PHE A 33 3.56 14.58 -5.02
C PHE A 33 2.35 14.09 -5.80
N GLU A 34 2.56 13.09 -6.67
CA GLU A 34 1.46 12.53 -7.46
C GLU A 34 0.38 11.91 -6.58
N LEU A 35 0.79 11.16 -5.57
CA LEU A 35 -0.16 10.55 -4.63
C LEU A 35 -0.96 11.60 -3.89
N CYS A 36 -0.29 12.64 -3.37
CA CYS A 36 -0.98 13.71 -2.65
C CYS A 36 -2.00 14.40 -3.55
N THR A 37 -1.61 14.68 -4.80
CA THR A 37 -2.51 15.33 -5.75
C THR A 37 -3.75 14.47 -6.01
N ARG A 38 -3.56 13.18 -6.24
CA ARG A 38 -4.68 12.28 -6.52
C ARG A 38 -5.58 12.10 -5.31
N LEU A 39 -5.00 12.04 -4.11
CA LEU A 39 -5.78 11.93 -2.88
C LEU A 39 -6.70 13.13 -2.70
N ILE A 40 -6.20 14.33 -3.00
CA ILE A 40 -7.00 15.54 -2.92
C ILE A 40 -8.09 15.53 -4.01
N MET A 41 -7.69 15.29 -5.25
CA MET A 41 -8.59 15.46 -6.40
C MET A 41 -9.66 14.38 -6.51
N LYS A 42 -9.32 13.15 -6.16
CA LYS A 42 -10.22 12.02 -6.34
C LYS A 42 -10.93 11.58 -5.07
N HIS A 43 -10.35 11.85 -3.91
CA HIS A 43 -10.85 11.30 -2.64
C HIS A 43 -11.11 12.38 -1.59
N GLN A 44 -10.84 13.63 -1.91
CA GLN A 44 -10.99 14.75 -0.99
C GLN A 44 -10.22 14.56 0.31
N ILE A 45 -9.07 13.90 0.22
CA ILE A 45 -8.18 13.70 1.36
C ILE A 45 -7.10 14.78 1.30
N SER A 46 -7.17 15.75 2.20
CA SER A 46 -6.26 16.90 2.21
C SER A 46 -5.23 16.80 3.32
N SER A 47 -4.76 15.61 3.63
CA SER A 47 -3.70 15.42 4.61
C SER A 47 -2.41 16.08 4.14
N SER A 48 -1.57 16.48 5.10
CA SER A 48 -0.29 17.10 4.77
C SER A 48 0.62 16.08 4.05
N ARG A 49 1.60 16.60 3.30
CA ARG A 49 2.59 15.73 2.65
C ARG A 49 3.33 14.88 3.68
N GLN A 50 3.62 15.47 4.84
CA GLN A 50 4.30 14.74 5.91
C GLN A 50 3.44 13.58 6.40
N ALA A 51 2.13 13.80 6.56
CA ALA A 51 1.24 12.74 7.01
C ALA A 51 1.16 11.60 5.97
N ILE A 52 1.06 11.96 4.69
CA ILE A 52 1.03 10.94 3.63
C ILE A 52 2.37 10.20 3.58
N SER A 53 3.47 10.92 3.74
CA SER A 53 4.80 10.28 3.77
C SER A 53 4.88 9.25 4.91
N GLN A 54 4.34 9.58 6.07
CA GLN A 54 4.32 8.65 7.21
C GLN A 54 3.46 7.43 6.92
N HIS A 55 2.32 7.61 6.25
CA HIS A 55 1.49 6.48 5.81
C HIS A 55 2.25 5.57 4.85
N LEU A 56 3.00 6.16 3.93
CA LEU A 56 3.79 5.39 2.97
C LEU A 56 4.91 4.62 3.68
N ASP A 57 5.52 5.23 4.70
CA ASP A 57 6.55 4.53 5.49
C ASP A 57 5.97 3.29 6.18
N LEU A 58 4.77 3.41 6.74
CA LEU A 58 4.12 2.27 7.38
C LEU A 58 3.76 1.18 6.37
N LEU A 59 3.29 1.58 5.19
CA LEU A 59 2.98 0.62 4.13
C LEU A 59 4.25 -0.08 3.64
N GLU A 60 5.34 0.65 3.52
CA GLU A 60 6.61 0.07 3.11
C GLU A 60 7.13 -0.90 4.17
N ALA A 61 7.04 -0.52 5.45
CA ALA A 61 7.46 -1.39 6.54
C ALA A 61 6.64 -2.68 6.59
N ALA A 62 5.37 -2.61 6.17
CA ALA A 62 4.50 -3.78 6.12
C ALA A 62 4.72 -4.62 4.86
N GLY A 63 5.57 -4.17 3.96
CA GLY A 63 5.85 -4.89 2.71
C GLY A 63 4.80 -4.71 1.63
N LEU A 64 3.85 -3.79 1.83
CA LEU A 64 2.78 -3.53 0.86
C LEU A 64 3.17 -2.50 -0.19
N VAL A 65 4.21 -1.74 0.07
CA VAL A 65 4.75 -0.76 -0.86
C VAL A 65 6.25 -0.97 -0.96
N ARG A 66 6.77 -0.94 -2.19
CA ARG A 66 8.20 -0.92 -2.44
C ARG A 66 8.54 0.40 -3.09
N THR A 67 9.76 0.85 -2.89
CA THR A 67 10.20 2.13 -3.44
C THR A 67 11.38 1.94 -4.37
N ARG A 68 11.50 2.87 -5.30
CA ARG A 68 12.62 2.90 -6.23
C ARG A 68 13.01 4.35 -6.43
N ARG A 69 14.28 4.65 -6.29
CA ARG A 69 14.78 6.00 -6.46
C ARG A 69 15.39 6.15 -7.85
N GLU A 70 15.00 7.21 -8.54
CA GLU A 70 15.58 7.56 -9.83
C GLU A 70 15.89 9.05 -9.79
N GLY A 71 17.19 9.38 -9.75
CA GLY A 71 17.61 10.75 -9.56
C GLY A 71 17.13 11.27 -8.24
N ARG A 72 16.41 12.38 -8.27
CA ARG A 72 15.85 13.00 -7.06
C ARG A 72 14.45 12.53 -6.73
N TYR A 73 13.89 11.64 -7.57
CA TYR A 73 12.51 11.18 -7.39
C TYR A 73 12.50 9.81 -6.73
N LYS A 74 11.51 9.61 -5.87
CA LYS A 74 11.26 8.33 -5.24
C LYS A 74 9.88 7.87 -5.68
N PHE A 75 9.84 6.72 -6.34
CA PHE A 75 8.59 6.15 -6.85
C PHE A 75 8.12 5.03 -5.95
N HIS A 76 6.80 4.95 -5.77
CA HIS A 76 6.18 3.98 -4.88
C HIS A 76 5.41 2.96 -5.70
N TYR A 77 5.60 1.68 -5.38
CA TYR A 77 4.99 0.57 -6.10
C TYR A 77 4.23 -0.32 -5.14
N LEU A 78 3.06 -0.76 -5.58
CA LEU A 78 2.25 -1.69 -4.81
C LEU A 78 2.90 -3.08 -4.83
N ASP A 79 2.94 -3.73 -3.67
CA ASP A 79 3.38 -5.12 -3.58
C ASP A 79 2.31 -5.90 -2.83
N THR A 80 1.63 -6.81 -3.54
CA THR A 80 0.54 -7.58 -2.96
C THR A 80 0.98 -8.89 -2.33
N ALA A 81 2.27 -9.21 -2.35
CA ALA A 81 2.75 -10.47 -1.79
C ALA A 81 2.29 -10.71 -0.34
N PRO A 82 2.31 -9.70 0.56
CA PRO A 82 1.79 -9.94 1.91
C PRO A 82 0.32 -10.31 1.95
N LEU A 83 -0.48 -9.76 1.02
CA LEU A 83 -1.90 -10.08 0.94
C LEU A 83 -2.12 -11.50 0.44
N ASP A 84 -1.31 -11.93 -0.50
CA ASP A 84 -1.38 -13.30 -1.02
C ASP A 84 -1.11 -14.31 0.10
N ARG A 85 -0.14 -14.02 0.96
CA ARG A 85 0.17 -14.89 2.09
C ARG A 85 -0.99 -14.99 3.07
N ILE A 86 -1.70 -13.87 3.29
CA ILE A 86 -2.88 -13.90 4.14
C ILE A 86 -3.98 -14.76 3.53
N ALA A 87 -4.24 -14.57 2.24
CA ALA A 87 -5.26 -15.33 1.54
C ALA A 87 -4.96 -16.82 1.57
N GLU A 88 -3.70 -17.20 1.37
CA GLU A 88 -3.31 -18.60 1.38
C GLU A 88 -3.49 -19.23 2.75
N ARG A 89 -3.23 -18.47 3.82
CA ARG A 89 -3.34 -18.97 5.18
C ARG A 89 -4.74 -19.46 5.50
N TRP A 90 -5.76 -18.79 4.99
CA TRP A 90 -7.14 -19.12 5.30
C TRP A 90 -7.91 -19.70 4.12
N ARG A 91 -7.19 -20.23 3.16
CA ARG A 91 -7.84 -20.91 2.03
C ARG A 91 -8.45 -22.22 2.52
N PRO A 92 -9.73 -22.47 2.27
CA PRO A 92 -10.37 -23.70 2.73
C PRO A 92 -9.72 -24.94 2.10
N LYS A 93 -9.50 -25.98 2.90
CA LYS A 93 -8.93 -27.24 2.42
C LYS A 93 -9.85 -27.94 1.46
N GLU A 94 -11.15 -27.83 1.69
CA GLU A 94 -12.16 -28.48 0.87
C GLU A 94 -12.48 -27.71 -0.39
N GLN A 95 -11.74 -26.67 -0.65
CA GLN A 95 -11.95 -25.88 -1.85
C GLN A 95 -11.61 -26.70 -3.06
N ARG A 96 -12.58 -26.89 -3.93
CA ARG A 96 -12.36 -27.66 -5.12
C ARG A 96 -13.19 -27.09 -6.25
N PRO A 97 -12.69 -27.25 -7.47
CA PRO A 97 -13.46 -26.86 -8.64
C PRO A 97 -14.67 -27.75 -8.77
N THR A 98 -15.73 -27.20 -9.18
CA THR A 98 -16.93 -27.98 -9.43
C THR A 98 -17.12 -28.19 -10.91
#